data_b0cae307e9ff14951e6152b555e56347
#
_entry.id   b0cae307e9ff14951e6152b555e56347
#
_cell.length_a   1.000
_cell.length_b   1.000
_cell.length_c   1.000
_cell.angle_alpha   90.00
_cell.angle_beta   90.00
_cell.angle_gamma   90.00
#
_symmetry.space_group_name_H-M   'P 1'
#
loop_
_entity.id
_entity.type
_entity.pdbx_description
1 polymer ?
#
loop_
_entity_poly.entity_id
_entity_poly.type
_entity_poly.pdbx_seq_one_letter_code
_entity_poly.pdbx_strand_id
1 'polypeptide(L)'
;IKPFITLYHWDLPQSLQDKGGWANRDITNIFSDYSEAIVKNFGDRCNHFITFNEPQVFTIHGYVDGYMAPGYKDLEKYFASIHNVNLAHGTAFQAMKSLNNNIKIGCTLNMAPCIPATKSSGDLHATKLFDTHWNRSFADPMYLGRYPELLINDVSKNIQQDDMKTIFQKNDFIGLNHYQHIRIKADNKHLLKARGAFNDELPFGLDGKDAKLTLMGWEIVPDAYYDQIMDLKNNYGNPDIYLTENGAAYPDLIEKNGEINDNDRIDYFK
;
A
#
# COMPACT_ATOMS: atom_id res chain seq x y z
N ILE A 1 -10.58 -15.10 19.22
CA ILE A 1 -9.88 -14.13 18.34
C ILE A 1 -9.22 -14.93 17.23
N LYS A 2 -9.32 -14.45 15.99
CA LYS A 2 -8.67 -15.02 14.82
C LYS A 2 -7.48 -14.14 14.48
N PRO A 3 -6.22 -14.61 14.66
CA PRO A 3 -5.07 -13.78 14.37
C PRO A 3 -4.79 -13.72 12.86
N PHE A 4 -4.27 -12.57 12.41
CA PHE A 4 -3.63 -12.35 11.12
C PHE A 4 -2.19 -11.94 11.39
N ILE A 5 -1.21 -12.66 10.85
CA ILE A 5 0.21 -12.33 11.03
C ILE A 5 0.68 -11.56 9.80
N THR A 6 1.13 -10.32 10.01
CA THR A 6 1.81 -9.52 8.99
C THR A 6 3.31 -9.78 9.07
N LEU A 7 3.91 -10.28 7.98
CA LEU A 7 5.31 -10.68 7.94
C LEU A 7 6.26 -9.49 7.86
N TYR A 8 5.88 -8.45 7.15
CA TYR A 8 6.69 -7.24 7.03
C TYR A 8 5.82 -5.99 7.21
N HIS A 9 6.18 -5.18 8.24
CA HIS A 9 5.54 -3.90 8.53
C HIS A 9 6.62 -2.83 8.74
N TRP A 10 7.50 -2.68 7.73
CA TRP A 10 8.47 -1.61 7.50
C TRP A 10 9.82 -1.70 8.26
N ASP A 11 10.01 -2.69 9.07
CA ASP A 11 11.18 -2.87 9.94
C ASP A 11 12.23 -3.83 9.34
N LEU A 12 12.88 -3.41 8.26
CA LEU A 12 13.96 -4.19 7.66
C LEU A 12 15.20 -4.18 8.55
N PRO A 13 15.78 -5.37 8.89
CA PRO A 13 17.06 -5.43 9.59
C PRO A 13 18.16 -4.64 8.86
N GLN A 14 18.93 -3.82 9.61
CA GLN A 14 19.95 -2.95 9.06
C GLN A 14 20.98 -3.72 8.21
N SER A 15 21.35 -4.94 8.63
CA SER A 15 22.27 -5.80 7.89
C SER A 15 21.78 -6.21 6.49
N LEU A 16 20.47 -6.21 6.26
CA LEU A 16 19.87 -6.42 4.94
C LEU A 16 19.81 -5.12 4.15
N GLN A 17 19.52 -3.99 4.82
CA GLN A 17 19.57 -2.68 4.20
C GLN A 17 20.97 -2.32 3.71
N ASP A 18 22.02 -2.66 4.46
CA ASP A 18 23.42 -2.44 4.09
C ASP A 18 23.84 -3.23 2.82
N LYS A 19 23.11 -4.29 2.50
CA LYS A 19 23.25 -5.07 1.27
C LYS A 19 22.36 -4.57 0.13
N GLY A 20 21.67 -3.44 0.29
CA GLY A 20 20.82 -2.83 -0.71
C GLY A 20 19.32 -2.92 -0.44
N GLY A 21 18.91 -3.62 0.62
CA GLY A 21 17.50 -3.72 1.03
C GLY A 21 16.58 -4.20 -0.08
N TRP A 22 15.39 -3.62 -0.17
CA TRP A 22 14.39 -3.99 -1.20
C TRP A 22 14.82 -3.67 -2.63
N ALA A 23 15.82 -2.80 -2.83
CA ALA A 23 16.40 -2.57 -4.16
C ALA A 23 17.34 -3.69 -4.63
N ASN A 24 17.79 -4.58 -3.74
CA ASN A 24 18.57 -5.75 -4.08
C ASN A 24 17.67 -6.97 -4.25
N ARG A 25 17.77 -7.64 -5.40
CA ARG A 25 16.94 -8.80 -5.72
C ARG A 25 17.11 -9.99 -4.75
N ASP A 26 18.30 -10.18 -4.17
CA ASP A 26 18.59 -11.30 -3.26
C ASP A 26 17.65 -11.32 -2.04
N ILE A 27 17.05 -10.17 -1.69
CA ILE A 27 16.10 -10.05 -0.57
C ILE A 27 14.84 -10.91 -0.78
N THR A 28 14.50 -11.25 -2.02
CA THR A 28 13.32 -12.07 -2.33
C THR A 28 13.44 -13.47 -1.73
N ASN A 29 14.61 -14.07 -1.85
CA ASN A 29 14.90 -15.39 -1.27
C ASN A 29 14.95 -15.32 0.26
N ILE A 30 15.61 -14.29 0.80
CA ILE A 30 15.71 -14.07 2.24
C ILE A 30 14.32 -13.90 2.88
N PHE A 31 13.43 -13.15 2.22
CA PHE A 31 12.06 -12.97 2.68
C PHE A 31 11.24 -14.27 2.58
N SER A 32 11.47 -15.07 1.54
CA SER A 32 10.86 -16.40 1.41
C SER A 32 11.28 -17.32 2.55
N ASP A 33 12.58 -17.41 2.86
CA ASP A 33 13.11 -18.22 3.98
C ASP A 33 12.52 -17.78 5.32
N TYR A 34 12.43 -16.47 5.57
CA TYR A 34 11.79 -15.92 6.74
C TYR A 34 10.31 -16.31 6.82
N SER A 35 9.58 -16.20 5.71
CA SER A 35 8.16 -16.54 5.61
C SER A 35 7.91 -18.02 5.92
N GLU A 36 8.77 -18.89 5.40
CA GLU A 36 8.73 -20.32 5.75
C GLU A 36 8.96 -20.57 7.24
N ALA A 37 9.96 -19.91 7.82
CA ALA A 37 10.25 -20.05 9.25
C ALA A 37 9.04 -19.64 10.11
N ILE A 38 8.31 -18.58 9.72
CA ILE A 38 7.10 -18.15 10.43
C ILE A 38 5.99 -19.20 10.30
N VAL A 39 5.73 -19.75 9.12
CA VAL A 39 4.70 -20.79 8.95
C VAL A 39 5.07 -22.08 9.69
N LYS A 40 6.34 -22.49 9.68
CA LYS A 40 6.81 -23.66 10.43
C LYS A 40 6.60 -23.53 11.94
N ASN A 41 6.73 -22.31 12.49
CA ASN A 41 6.64 -22.09 13.94
C ASN A 41 5.23 -21.68 14.43
N PHE A 42 4.38 -21.13 13.56
CA PHE A 42 3.09 -20.56 13.95
C PHE A 42 1.90 -21.06 13.12
N GLY A 43 2.12 -21.80 12.04
CA GLY A 43 1.07 -22.27 11.13
C GLY A 43 0.13 -23.32 11.72
N ASP A 44 0.44 -23.86 12.89
CA ASP A 44 -0.41 -24.75 13.67
C ASP A 44 -1.53 -24.00 14.42
N ARG A 45 -1.33 -22.71 14.72
CA ARG A 45 -2.24 -21.87 15.53
C ARG A 45 -2.66 -20.58 14.86
N CYS A 46 -2.05 -20.22 13.74
CA CYS A 46 -2.45 -19.11 12.87
C CYS A 46 -2.53 -19.60 11.43
N ASN A 47 -3.64 -19.29 10.76
CA ASN A 47 -3.85 -19.69 9.37
C ASN A 47 -4.11 -18.51 8.42
N HIS A 48 -3.88 -17.26 8.86
CA HIS A 48 -3.97 -16.07 8.01
C HIS A 48 -2.67 -15.29 8.09
N PHE A 49 -2.08 -15.05 6.91
CA PHE A 49 -0.80 -14.37 6.77
C PHE A 49 -0.90 -13.24 5.75
N ILE A 50 -0.34 -12.11 6.09
CA ILE A 50 -0.17 -10.94 5.24
C ILE A 50 1.32 -10.81 4.96
N THR A 51 1.70 -10.84 3.69
CA THR A 51 3.12 -10.76 3.32
C THR A 51 3.69 -9.38 3.62
N PHE A 52 3.03 -8.34 3.13
CA PHE A 52 3.45 -6.95 3.31
C PHE A 52 2.29 -6.09 3.79
N ASN A 53 2.60 -5.14 4.67
CA ASN A 53 1.76 -3.99 4.93
C ASN A 53 2.19 -2.81 4.06
N GLU A 54 1.27 -2.31 3.22
CA GLU A 54 1.40 -1.06 2.45
C GLU A 54 2.72 -0.93 1.66
N PRO A 55 3.02 -1.84 0.73
CA PRO A 55 4.30 -1.81 0.03
C PRO A 55 4.51 -0.51 -0.77
N GLN A 56 3.46 0.13 -1.26
CA GLN A 56 3.55 1.42 -1.92
C GLN A 56 4.02 2.54 -1.00
N VAL A 57 3.63 2.50 0.28
CA VAL A 57 4.00 3.54 1.24
C VAL A 57 5.49 3.51 1.53
N PHE A 58 6.03 2.36 1.97
CA PHE A 58 7.45 2.30 2.30
C PHE A 58 8.36 2.40 1.05
N THR A 59 7.89 2.01 -0.13
CA THR A 59 8.70 2.17 -1.35
C THR A 59 8.69 3.61 -1.86
N ILE A 60 7.56 4.30 -1.89
CA ILE A 60 7.51 5.71 -2.27
C ILE A 60 8.27 6.57 -1.26
N HIS A 61 7.93 6.48 0.01
CA HIS A 61 8.54 7.33 1.03
C HIS A 61 9.99 6.96 1.38
N GLY A 62 10.38 5.71 1.13
CA GLY A 62 11.76 5.27 1.34
C GLY A 62 12.69 5.57 0.15
N TYR A 63 12.17 5.63 -1.08
CA TYR A 63 13.03 5.69 -2.26
C TYR A 63 12.75 6.87 -3.21
N VAL A 64 11.56 7.51 -3.13
CA VAL A 64 11.21 8.66 -3.98
C VAL A 64 11.41 9.99 -3.27
N ASP A 65 10.77 10.20 -2.12
CA ASP A 65 10.85 11.46 -1.37
C ASP A 65 11.83 11.42 -0.20
N GLY A 66 12.21 10.22 0.24
CA GLY A 66 13.16 10.02 1.34
C GLY A 66 12.62 10.37 2.72
N TYR A 67 11.30 10.44 2.87
CA TYR A 67 10.64 10.77 4.13
C TYR A 67 10.76 9.65 5.18
N MET A 68 10.78 8.38 4.72
CA MET A 68 10.96 7.20 5.56
C MET A 68 12.30 6.51 5.26
N ALA A 69 12.71 5.57 6.12
CA ALA A 69 13.86 4.72 5.85
C ALA A 69 13.64 3.92 4.53
N PRO A 70 14.68 3.74 3.71
CA PRO A 70 16.09 4.08 3.92
C PRO A 70 16.49 5.52 3.55
N GLY A 71 15.54 6.40 3.21
CA GLY A 71 15.79 7.83 2.99
C GLY A 71 16.38 8.18 1.62
N TYR A 72 16.25 7.32 0.62
CA TYR A 72 16.73 7.57 -0.73
C TYR A 72 15.79 8.52 -1.52
N LYS A 73 16.38 9.19 -2.51
CA LYS A 73 15.69 9.93 -3.58
C LYS A 73 16.23 9.44 -4.92
N ASP A 74 15.85 8.22 -5.28
CA ASP A 74 16.45 7.45 -6.37
C ASP A 74 15.40 6.58 -7.07
N LEU A 75 14.99 6.98 -8.28
CA LEU A 75 13.97 6.27 -9.03
C LEU A 75 14.43 4.89 -9.52
N GLU A 76 15.73 4.69 -9.75
CA GLU A 76 16.21 3.37 -10.15
C GLU A 76 16.04 2.34 -9.01
N LYS A 77 16.42 2.73 -7.80
CA LYS A 77 16.18 1.91 -6.61
C LYS A 77 14.70 1.74 -6.31
N TYR A 78 13.89 2.78 -6.54
CA TYR A 78 12.45 2.70 -6.40
C TYR A 78 11.83 1.66 -7.33
N PHE A 79 12.13 1.69 -8.63
CA PHE A 79 11.59 0.72 -9.58
C PHE A 79 12.09 -0.70 -9.32
N ALA A 80 13.35 -0.85 -8.89
CA ALA A 80 13.88 -2.13 -8.44
C ALA A 80 13.13 -2.63 -7.20
N SER A 81 12.86 -1.76 -6.22
CA SER A 81 12.13 -2.14 -5.01
C SER A 81 10.68 -2.55 -5.30
N ILE A 82 9.98 -1.86 -6.21
CA ILE A 82 8.63 -2.29 -6.64
C ILE A 82 8.69 -3.74 -7.16
N HIS A 83 9.62 -4.01 -8.08
CA HIS A 83 9.68 -5.35 -8.68
C HIS A 83 10.07 -6.42 -7.66
N ASN A 84 11.09 -6.17 -6.86
CA ASN A 84 11.58 -7.13 -5.87
C ASN A 84 10.56 -7.41 -4.76
N VAL A 85 9.78 -6.43 -4.32
CA VAL A 85 8.71 -6.64 -3.33
C VAL A 85 7.56 -7.46 -3.91
N ASN A 86 7.15 -7.18 -5.16
CA ASN A 86 6.18 -8.03 -5.86
C ASN A 86 6.70 -9.47 -5.99
N LEU A 87 7.95 -9.65 -6.38
CA LEU A 87 8.57 -10.96 -6.52
C LEU A 87 8.69 -11.67 -5.17
N ALA A 88 9.09 -10.95 -4.12
CA ALA A 88 9.16 -11.49 -2.76
C ALA A 88 7.80 -11.95 -2.24
N HIS A 89 6.71 -11.23 -2.56
CA HIS A 89 5.35 -11.68 -2.27
C HIS A 89 5.07 -13.05 -2.92
N GLY A 90 5.34 -13.17 -4.22
CA GLY A 90 5.07 -14.40 -4.96
C GLY A 90 5.91 -15.59 -4.51
N THR A 91 7.23 -15.39 -4.27
CA THR A 91 8.12 -16.45 -3.76
C THR A 91 7.72 -16.90 -2.37
N ALA A 92 7.40 -15.95 -1.46
CA ALA A 92 6.91 -16.26 -0.12
C ALA A 92 5.56 -17.00 -0.17
N PHE A 93 4.63 -16.57 -1.03
CA PHE A 93 3.36 -17.25 -1.22
C PHE A 93 3.55 -18.72 -1.59
N GLN A 94 4.38 -19.01 -2.61
CA GLN A 94 4.66 -20.37 -3.05
C GLN A 94 5.31 -21.21 -1.95
N ALA A 95 6.32 -20.66 -1.26
CA ALA A 95 7.02 -21.33 -0.18
C ALA A 95 6.08 -21.67 1.01
N MET A 96 5.28 -20.71 1.44
CA MET A 96 4.32 -20.89 2.54
C MET A 96 3.24 -21.90 2.17
N LYS A 97 2.67 -21.85 0.96
CA LYS A 97 1.66 -22.80 0.48
C LYS A 97 2.20 -24.21 0.33
N SER A 98 3.49 -24.36 0.00
CA SER A 98 4.14 -25.70 -0.09
C SER A 98 4.20 -26.40 1.29
N LEU A 99 4.32 -25.63 2.37
CA LEU A 99 4.33 -26.15 3.75
C LEU A 99 2.93 -26.48 4.27
N ASN A 100 1.97 -25.62 3.98
CA ASN A 100 0.56 -25.80 4.39
C ASN A 100 -0.38 -25.10 3.40
N ASN A 101 -1.00 -25.88 2.53
CA ASN A 101 -1.91 -25.33 1.51
C ASN A 101 -3.24 -24.78 2.08
N ASN A 102 -3.55 -25.06 3.34
CA ASN A 102 -4.79 -24.60 3.97
C ASN A 102 -4.70 -23.18 4.57
N ILE A 103 -3.50 -22.62 4.71
CA ILE A 103 -3.34 -21.24 5.18
C ILE A 103 -3.85 -20.25 4.14
N LYS A 104 -4.29 -19.09 4.62
CA LYS A 104 -4.76 -17.99 3.80
C LYS A 104 -3.70 -16.91 3.72
N ILE A 105 -3.36 -16.49 2.50
CA ILE A 105 -2.28 -15.53 2.24
C ILE A 105 -2.81 -14.40 1.37
N GLY A 106 -2.51 -13.16 1.77
CA GLY A 106 -2.79 -11.94 1.02
C GLY A 106 -1.70 -10.90 1.23
N CYS A 107 -1.90 -9.75 0.63
CA CYS A 107 -1.10 -8.54 0.86
C CYS A 107 -2.03 -7.42 1.31
N THR A 108 -1.61 -6.58 2.26
CA THR A 108 -2.35 -5.40 2.67
C THR A 108 -1.87 -4.19 1.87
N LEU A 109 -2.80 -3.55 1.19
CA LEU A 109 -2.57 -2.39 0.34
C LEU A 109 -3.29 -1.17 0.92
N ASN A 110 -2.61 -0.02 0.99
CA ASN A 110 -3.22 1.26 1.29
C ASN A 110 -3.80 1.84 -0.01
N MET A 111 -5.05 1.56 -0.28
CA MET A 111 -5.69 2.03 -1.51
C MET A 111 -6.67 3.15 -1.24
N ALA A 112 -6.64 4.14 -2.11
CA ALA A 112 -7.51 5.31 -2.03
C ALA A 112 -7.89 5.81 -3.42
N PRO A 113 -9.14 6.23 -3.65
CA PRO A 113 -9.52 6.90 -4.89
C PRO A 113 -8.63 8.14 -5.10
N CYS A 114 -7.98 8.21 -6.25
CA CYS A 114 -7.16 9.35 -6.64
C CYS A 114 -7.99 10.32 -7.47
N ILE A 115 -8.07 11.57 -7.05
CA ILE A 115 -8.87 12.60 -7.71
C ILE A 115 -8.00 13.80 -8.09
N PRO A 116 -8.22 14.44 -9.25
CA PRO A 116 -7.43 15.60 -9.64
C PRO A 116 -7.78 16.82 -8.78
N ALA A 117 -6.77 17.59 -8.39
CA ALA A 117 -6.93 18.84 -7.66
C ALA A 117 -7.73 19.88 -8.45
N THR A 118 -7.51 19.91 -9.77
CA THR A 118 -8.25 20.76 -10.71
C THR A 118 -8.56 19.99 -12.01
N LYS A 119 -9.37 20.60 -12.88
CA LYS A 119 -9.66 20.04 -14.22
C LYS A 119 -8.56 20.33 -15.25
N SER A 120 -7.39 20.81 -14.84
CA SER A 120 -6.27 21.04 -15.74
C SER A 120 -5.76 19.72 -16.33
N SER A 121 -5.26 19.75 -17.56
CA SER A 121 -4.65 18.55 -18.17
C SER A 121 -3.45 18.04 -17.39
N GLY A 122 -2.72 18.93 -16.71
CA GLY A 122 -1.60 18.58 -15.83
C GLY A 122 -2.05 17.76 -14.63
N ASP A 123 -3.06 18.22 -13.89
CA ASP A 123 -3.56 17.50 -12.72
C ASP A 123 -4.26 16.18 -13.10
N LEU A 124 -4.97 16.15 -14.23
CA LEU A 124 -5.56 14.92 -14.75
C LEU A 124 -4.49 13.87 -15.10
N HIS A 125 -3.40 14.28 -15.73
CA HIS A 125 -2.28 13.37 -16.03
C HIS A 125 -1.55 12.94 -14.76
N ALA A 126 -1.26 13.88 -13.85
CA ALA A 126 -0.64 13.59 -12.56
C ALA A 126 -1.46 12.60 -11.72
N THR A 127 -2.79 12.70 -11.77
CA THR A 127 -3.70 11.76 -11.08
C THR A 127 -3.55 10.34 -11.60
N LYS A 128 -3.52 10.15 -12.92
CA LYS A 128 -3.29 8.82 -13.51
C LYS A 128 -1.92 8.25 -13.13
N LEU A 129 -0.90 9.09 -13.14
CA LEU A 129 0.44 8.69 -12.77
C LEU A 129 0.52 8.31 -11.29
N PHE A 130 -0.06 9.12 -10.42
CA PHE A 130 -0.08 8.83 -8.98
C PHE A 130 -0.89 7.55 -8.67
N ASP A 131 -2.08 7.38 -9.25
CA ASP A 131 -2.88 6.15 -9.12
C ASP A 131 -2.09 4.91 -9.56
N THR A 132 -1.34 5.02 -10.67
CA THR A 132 -0.45 3.97 -11.14
C THR A 132 0.58 3.56 -10.07
N HIS A 133 1.22 4.53 -9.44
CA HIS A 133 2.25 4.26 -8.43
C HIS A 133 1.66 3.88 -7.07
N TRP A 134 0.55 4.50 -6.66
CA TRP A 134 -0.05 4.29 -5.35
C TRP A 134 -0.92 3.03 -5.31
N ASN A 135 -1.89 2.92 -6.20
CA ASN A 135 -2.87 1.84 -6.16
C ASN A 135 -2.45 0.62 -6.99
N ARG A 136 -1.82 0.82 -8.17
CA ARG A 136 -1.68 -0.23 -9.19
C ARG A 136 -0.31 -0.93 -9.19
N SER A 137 0.75 -0.30 -8.68
CA SER A 137 2.12 -0.83 -8.76
C SER A 137 2.32 -2.18 -8.06
N PHE A 138 1.46 -2.51 -7.10
CA PHE A 138 1.45 -3.79 -6.40
C PHE A 138 0.16 -4.60 -6.65
N ALA A 139 -0.99 -3.93 -6.73
CA ALA A 139 -2.24 -4.64 -6.98
C ALA A 139 -2.26 -5.32 -8.35
N ASP A 140 -1.89 -4.62 -9.43
CA ASP A 140 -1.94 -5.19 -10.77
C ASP A 140 -0.99 -6.38 -10.93
N PRO A 141 0.30 -6.34 -10.55
CA PRO A 141 1.17 -7.50 -10.66
C PRO A 141 0.70 -8.70 -9.84
N MET A 142 0.30 -8.47 -8.57
CA MET A 142 -0.08 -9.54 -7.65
C MET A 142 -1.43 -10.19 -8.00
N TYR A 143 -2.39 -9.42 -8.53
CA TYR A 143 -3.76 -9.90 -8.74
C TYR A 143 -4.17 -10.00 -10.22
N LEU A 144 -3.46 -9.32 -11.16
CA LEU A 144 -3.73 -9.37 -12.59
C LEU A 144 -2.56 -9.95 -13.42
N GLY A 145 -1.39 -10.17 -12.81
CA GLY A 145 -0.22 -10.72 -13.46
C GLY A 145 0.46 -9.79 -14.48
N ARG A 146 0.26 -8.48 -14.35
CA ARG A 146 0.85 -7.49 -15.27
C ARG A 146 1.11 -6.17 -14.56
N TYR A 147 2.13 -5.45 -14.98
CA TYR A 147 2.33 -4.06 -14.57
C TYR A 147 1.42 -3.10 -15.34
N PRO A 148 1.02 -1.97 -14.73
CA PRO A 148 0.33 -0.89 -15.43
C PRO A 148 1.15 -0.36 -16.62
N GLU A 149 0.45 0.08 -17.68
CA GLU A 149 1.08 0.61 -18.89
C GLU A 149 2.03 1.79 -18.62
N LEU A 150 1.66 2.68 -17.70
CA LEU A 150 2.48 3.83 -17.32
C LEU A 150 3.71 3.48 -16.46
N LEU A 151 3.83 2.23 -15.98
CA LEU A 151 4.90 1.78 -15.11
C LEU A 151 5.80 0.72 -15.76
N ILE A 152 5.29 -0.07 -16.72
CA ILE A 152 6.01 -1.24 -17.24
C ILE A 152 7.38 -0.89 -17.81
N ASN A 153 7.52 0.23 -18.50
CA ASN A 153 8.80 0.62 -19.11
C ASN A 153 9.87 0.89 -18.04
N ASP A 154 9.49 1.47 -16.91
CA ASP A 154 10.41 1.83 -15.83
C ASP A 154 10.86 0.60 -15.02
N VAL A 155 9.97 -0.36 -14.81
CA VAL A 155 10.30 -1.60 -14.08
C VAL A 155 10.90 -2.70 -14.96
N SER A 156 10.73 -2.62 -16.27
CA SER A 156 11.08 -3.70 -17.22
C SER A 156 12.52 -4.21 -17.12
N LYS A 157 13.47 -3.32 -16.83
CA LYS A 157 14.88 -3.68 -16.67
C LYS A 157 15.16 -4.57 -15.45
N ASN A 158 14.25 -4.63 -14.50
CA ASN A 158 14.36 -5.45 -13.30
C ASN A 158 13.68 -6.82 -13.47
N ILE A 159 12.84 -6.98 -14.50
CA ILE A 159 12.07 -8.20 -14.75
C ILE A 159 12.98 -9.24 -15.42
N GLN A 160 13.01 -10.45 -14.85
CA GLN A 160 13.66 -11.61 -15.44
C GLN A 160 12.63 -12.64 -15.94
N GLN A 161 13.10 -13.65 -16.66
CA GLN A 161 12.26 -14.73 -17.14
C GLN A 161 11.50 -15.38 -15.97
N ASP A 162 10.21 -15.64 -16.18
CA ASP A 162 9.28 -16.27 -15.23
C ASP A 162 8.91 -15.46 -13.97
N ASP A 163 9.50 -14.27 -13.76
CA ASP A 163 9.14 -13.43 -12.60
C ASP A 163 7.64 -13.16 -12.51
N MET A 164 7.01 -12.78 -13.61
CA MET A 164 5.57 -12.47 -13.61
C MET A 164 4.70 -13.68 -13.27
N LYS A 165 5.15 -14.91 -13.61
CA LYS A 165 4.46 -16.13 -13.18
C LYS A 165 4.63 -16.40 -11.69
N THR A 166 5.78 -16.02 -11.14
CA THR A 166 6.05 -16.13 -9.70
C THR A 166 5.26 -15.08 -8.92
N ILE A 167 5.20 -13.84 -9.41
CA ILE A 167 4.45 -12.73 -8.78
C ILE A 167 2.95 -13.03 -8.76
N PHE A 168 2.39 -13.45 -9.90
CA PHE A 168 0.95 -13.71 -10.04
C PHE A 168 0.58 -15.04 -9.38
N GLN A 169 0.03 -14.94 -8.18
CA GLN A 169 -0.47 -16.07 -7.41
C GLN A 169 -1.98 -15.94 -7.19
N LYS A 170 -2.64 -17.07 -6.93
CA LYS A 170 -4.04 -17.05 -6.52
C LYS A 170 -4.12 -16.62 -5.04
N ASN A 171 -3.98 -15.31 -4.81
CA ASN A 171 -4.12 -14.75 -3.47
C ASN A 171 -5.49 -15.12 -2.86
N ASP A 172 -5.50 -15.42 -1.56
CA ASP A 172 -6.74 -15.80 -0.87
C ASP A 172 -7.60 -14.60 -0.49
N PHE A 173 -7.00 -13.41 -0.38
CA PHE A 173 -7.70 -12.16 -0.04
C PHE A 173 -6.84 -10.93 -0.38
N ILE A 174 -7.48 -9.76 -0.37
CA ILE A 174 -6.82 -8.44 -0.28
C ILE A 174 -7.03 -7.89 1.12
N GLY A 175 -5.96 -7.50 1.83
CA GLY A 175 -6.03 -6.59 2.96
C GLY A 175 -6.17 -5.16 2.43
N LEU A 176 -7.13 -4.41 2.94
CA LEU A 176 -7.36 -3.03 2.56
C LEU A 176 -7.16 -2.11 3.76
N ASN A 177 -6.14 -1.25 3.70
CA ASN A 177 -6.04 -0.08 4.56
C ASN A 177 -6.65 1.10 3.81
N HIS A 178 -7.68 1.73 4.40
CA HIS A 178 -8.38 2.84 3.76
C HIS A 178 -8.72 3.93 4.76
N TYR A 179 -8.36 5.17 4.44
CA TYR A 179 -8.54 6.32 5.34
C TYR A 179 -9.23 7.51 4.68
N GLN A 180 -9.00 7.71 3.38
CA GLN A 180 -9.42 8.89 2.64
C GLN A 180 -9.39 8.64 1.13
N HIS A 181 -9.83 9.62 0.34
CA HIS A 181 -9.36 9.79 -1.03
C HIS A 181 -8.12 10.68 -1.06
N ILE A 182 -7.38 10.67 -2.17
CA ILE A 182 -6.18 11.51 -2.31
C ILE A 182 -6.37 12.49 -3.47
N ARG A 183 -6.29 13.81 -3.17
CA ARG A 183 -6.25 14.85 -4.21
C ARG A 183 -4.86 14.95 -4.79
N ILE A 184 -4.78 14.94 -6.11
CA ILE A 184 -3.52 14.91 -6.83
C ILE A 184 -3.32 16.21 -7.60
N LYS A 185 -2.14 16.79 -7.41
CA LYS A 185 -1.67 17.98 -8.09
C LYS A 185 -0.41 17.66 -8.89
N ALA A 186 -0.29 18.24 -10.08
CA ALA A 186 0.94 18.18 -10.85
C ALA A 186 2.05 18.96 -10.11
N ASP A 187 3.20 18.31 -9.91
CA ASP A 187 4.36 18.91 -9.26
C ASP A 187 5.64 18.54 -10.02
N ASN A 188 6.18 19.52 -10.77
CA ASN A 188 7.40 19.32 -11.55
C ASN A 188 8.68 19.19 -10.69
N LYS A 189 8.61 19.47 -9.41
CA LYS A 189 9.74 19.34 -8.47
C LYS A 189 9.76 17.95 -7.82
N HIS A 190 8.64 17.24 -7.81
CA HIS A 190 8.54 15.88 -7.30
C HIS A 190 9.11 14.88 -8.30
N LEU A 191 9.85 13.85 -7.84
CA LEU A 191 10.47 12.87 -8.75
C LEU A 191 9.45 12.17 -9.65
N LEU A 192 8.26 11.86 -9.12
CA LEU A 192 7.16 11.28 -9.89
C LEU A 192 6.32 12.31 -10.65
N LYS A 193 6.67 13.63 -10.59
CA LYS A 193 5.90 14.74 -11.21
C LYS A 193 4.42 14.81 -10.81
N ALA A 194 4.06 14.09 -9.78
CA ALA A 194 2.72 14.02 -9.21
C ALA A 194 2.83 13.96 -7.70
N ARG A 195 2.02 14.71 -6.97
CA ARG A 195 2.01 14.77 -5.52
C ARG A 195 0.60 14.69 -4.99
N GLY A 196 0.40 13.87 -3.96
CA GLY A 196 -0.80 13.92 -3.15
C GLY A 196 -0.86 15.27 -2.44
N ALA A 197 -1.94 16.02 -2.64
CA ALA A 197 -2.16 17.26 -1.94
C ALA A 197 -2.85 16.97 -0.61
N PHE A 198 -2.18 17.32 0.47
CA PHE A 198 -2.73 17.28 1.82
C PHE A 198 -3.10 18.71 2.23
N ASN A 199 -4.25 18.91 2.63
CA ASN A 199 -5.08 19.96 3.25
C ASN A 199 -4.66 21.42 3.24
N ASP A 200 -3.46 21.77 3.62
CA ASP A 200 -2.97 23.17 3.60
C ASP A 200 -2.93 23.76 2.18
N GLU A 201 -2.94 22.89 1.17
CA GLU A 201 -2.89 23.32 -0.24
C GLU A 201 -4.26 23.37 -0.92
N LEU A 202 -5.25 22.59 -0.41
CA LEU A 202 -6.58 22.46 -1.00
C LEU A 202 -7.64 22.28 0.09
N PRO A 203 -8.08 23.35 0.72
CA PRO A 203 -9.01 23.31 1.86
C PRO A 203 -10.47 22.96 1.48
N PHE A 204 -10.75 22.67 0.21
CA PHE A 204 -12.11 22.42 -0.28
C PHE A 204 -12.35 20.94 -0.52
N GLY A 205 -13.52 20.45 -0.08
CA GLY A 205 -14.02 19.11 -0.37
C GLY A 205 -14.39 18.90 -1.86
N LEU A 206 -14.89 17.71 -2.19
CA LEU A 206 -15.30 17.37 -3.56
C LEU A 206 -16.43 18.24 -4.12
N ASP A 207 -17.27 18.77 -3.23
CA ASP A 207 -18.42 19.65 -3.56
C ASP A 207 -18.05 21.15 -3.60
N GLY A 208 -16.76 21.48 -3.46
CA GLY A 208 -16.27 22.86 -3.46
C GLY A 208 -16.51 23.60 -2.13
N LYS A 209 -16.94 22.90 -1.06
CA LYS A 209 -17.08 23.46 0.29
C LYS A 209 -15.86 23.07 1.14
N ASP A 210 -15.76 23.72 2.31
CA ASP A 210 -14.71 23.42 3.27
C ASP A 210 -14.75 21.92 3.65
N ALA A 211 -13.61 21.24 3.47
CA ALA A 211 -13.49 19.83 3.78
C ALA A 211 -13.47 19.61 5.30
N LYS A 212 -14.15 18.56 5.76
CA LYS A 212 -13.94 18.06 7.12
C LYS A 212 -12.63 17.25 7.13
N LEU A 213 -11.76 17.55 8.09
CA LEU A 213 -10.42 16.98 8.15
C LEU A 213 -10.19 16.27 9.48
N THR A 214 -9.39 15.20 9.45
CA THR A 214 -8.80 14.60 10.64
C THR A 214 -7.62 15.45 11.13
N LEU A 215 -7.05 15.14 12.29
CA LEU A 215 -5.82 15.81 12.78
C LEU A 215 -4.61 15.55 11.89
N MET A 216 -4.60 14.44 11.14
CA MET A 216 -3.58 14.17 10.10
C MET A 216 -3.77 15.04 8.86
N GLY A 217 -4.85 15.80 8.82
CA GLY A 217 -5.20 16.61 7.70
C GLY A 217 -5.84 15.84 6.55
N TRP A 218 -6.36 14.66 6.76
CA TRP A 218 -7.01 13.84 5.74
C TRP A 218 -8.50 14.18 5.65
N GLU A 219 -9.01 14.26 4.43
CA GLU A 219 -10.43 14.53 4.19
C GLU A 219 -11.30 13.35 4.66
N ILE A 220 -12.38 13.66 5.36
CA ILE A 220 -13.38 12.68 5.80
C ILE A 220 -14.42 12.55 4.69
N VAL A 221 -14.33 11.48 3.90
CA VAL A 221 -15.19 11.22 2.74
C VAL A 221 -15.67 9.76 2.76
N PRO A 222 -16.82 9.47 3.40
CA PRO A 222 -17.32 8.09 3.49
C PRO A 222 -17.51 7.40 2.15
N ASP A 223 -17.95 8.12 1.13
CA ASP A 223 -18.15 7.58 -0.23
C ASP A 223 -16.86 7.05 -0.86
N ALA A 224 -15.70 7.58 -0.45
CA ALA A 224 -14.41 7.11 -0.96
C ALA A 224 -14.14 5.63 -0.60
N TYR A 225 -14.65 5.16 0.53
CA TYR A 225 -14.54 3.76 0.91
C TYR A 225 -15.39 2.86 -0.01
N TYR A 226 -16.62 3.28 -0.31
CA TYR A 226 -17.47 2.59 -1.26
C TYR A 226 -16.82 2.53 -2.66
N ASP A 227 -16.31 3.66 -3.14
CA ASP A 227 -15.65 3.76 -4.45
C ASP A 227 -14.44 2.84 -4.53
N GLN A 228 -13.64 2.75 -3.46
CA GLN A 228 -12.47 1.86 -3.42
C GLN A 228 -12.86 0.38 -3.43
N ILE A 229 -13.90 -0.02 -2.70
CA ILE A 229 -14.42 -1.41 -2.75
C ILE A 229 -14.96 -1.72 -4.14
N MET A 230 -15.67 -0.78 -4.77
CA MET A 230 -16.18 -0.96 -6.13
C MET A 230 -15.07 -1.04 -7.17
N ASP A 231 -13.97 -0.31 -6.99
CA ASP A 231 -12.78 -0.45 -7.82
C ASP A 231 -12.19 -1.87 -7.71
N LEU A 232 -12.00 -2.38 -6.50
CA LEU A 232 -11.53 -3.75 -6.28
C LEU A 232 -12.45 -4.80 -6.89
N LYS A 233 -13.76 -4.66 -6.71
CA LYS A 233 -14.75 -5.55 -7.31
C LYS A 233 -14.67 -5.57 -8.83
N ASN A 234 -14.63 -4.40 -9.45
CA ASN A 234 -14.74 -4.27 -10.91
C ASN A 234 -13.43 -4.61 -11.64
N ASN A 235 -12.28 -4.28 -11.05
CA ASN A 235 -10.99 -4.39 -11.71
C ASN A 235 -10.17 -5.61 -11.28
N TYR A 236 -10.47 -6.23 -10.11
CA TYR A 236 -9.68 -7.35 -9.56
C TYR A 236 -10.51 -8.63 -9.35
N GLY A 237 -11.67 -8.76 -10.02
CA GLY A 237 -12.45 -9.99 -10.01
C GLY A 237 -13.22 -10.26 -8.71
N ASN A 238 -13.57 -9.21 -7.98
CA ASN A 238 -14.33 -9.29 -6.72
C ASN A 238 -13.65 -10.20 -5.68
N PRO A 239 -12.40 -9.90 -5.26
CA PRO A 239 -11.68 -10.71 -4.28
C PRO A 239 -12.33 -10.64 -2.89
N ASP A 240 -12.02 -11.61 -2.03
CA ASP A 240 -12.29 -11.48 -0.60
C ASP A 240 -11.48 -10.29 -0.04
N ILE A 241 -12.14 -9.39 0.68
CA ILE A 241 -11.52 -8.17 1.22
C ILE A 241 -11.59 -8.23 2.75
N TYR A 242 -10.45 -8.00 3.40
CA TYR A 242 -10.39 -7.69 4.82
C TYR A 242 -9.99 -6.22 4.98
N LEU A 243 -10.83 -5.42 5.63
CA LEU A 243 -10.44 -4.08 6.06
C LEU A 243 -9.48 -4.24 7.22
N THR A 244 -8.20 -4.05 6.96
CA THR A 244 -7.11 -4.27 7.90
C THR A 244 -6.80 -3.04 8.72
N GLU A 245 -7.01 -1.84 8.16
CA GLU A 245 -6.85 -0.58 8.87
C GLU A 245 -7.87 0.45 8.39
N ASN A 246 -8.47 1.17 9.36
CA ASN A 246 -9.27 2.36 9.16
C ASN A 246 -9.28 3.16 10.47
N GLY A 247 -9.50 4.46 10.41
CA GLY A 247 -9.58 5.32 11.57
C GLY A 247 -9.18 6.75 11.31
N ALA A 248 -9.22 7.56 12.37
CA ALA A 248 -8.91 8.97 12.31
C ALA A 248 -8.14 9.42 13.55
N ALA A 249 -7.17 10.30 13.34
CA ALA A 249 -6.45 10.96 14.43
C ALA A 249 -7.22 12.19 14.90
N TYR A 250 -7.42 12.26 16.21
CA TYR A 250 -7.99 13.43 16.91
C TYR A 250 -7.26 13.66 18.23
N PRO A 251 -7.32 14.86 18.82
CA PRO A 251 -6.69 15.12 20.11
C PRO A 251 -7.34 14.26 21.21
N ASP A 252 -6.53 13.52 21.97
CA ASP A 252 -6.98 12.75 23.13
C ASP A 252 -6.89 13.62 24.39
N LEU A 253 -7.90 14.48 24.59
CA LEU A 253 -7.95 15.40 25.74
C LEU A 253 -8.59 14.68 26.93
N ILE A 254 -7.84 14.59 28.04
CA ILE A 254 -8.36 14.06 29.29
C ILE A 254 -9.21 15.12 29.97
N GLU A 255 -10.48 14.84 30.16
CA GLU A 255 -11.44 15.67 30.88
C GLU A 255 -11.08 15.77 32.39
N LYS A 256 -11.64 16.76 33.07
CA LYS A 256 -11.41 16.96 34.54
C LYS A 256 -11.83 15.74 35.39
N ASN A 257 -12.75 14.93 34.89
CA ASN A 257 -13.21 13.68 35.53
C ASN A 257 -12.32 12.47 35.21
N GLY A 258 -11.25 12.65 34.42
CA GLY A 258 -10.33 11.58 34.00
C GLY A 258 -10.81 10.76 32.79
N GLU A 259 -11.92 11.15 32.15
CA GLU A 259 -12.44 10.49 30.94
C GLU A 259 -11.88 11.13 29.66
N ILE A 260 -11.89 10.36 28.58
CA ILE A 260 -11.62 10.84 27.24
C ILE A 260 -12.95 10.80 26.46
N ASN A 261 -13.39 11.97 26.00
CA ASN A 261 -14.59 12.10 25.21
C ASN A 261 -14.25 12.02 23.72
N ASP A 262 -14.50 10.86 23.10
CA ASP A 262 -14.05 10.52 21.75
C ASP A 262 -15.15 10.77 20.68
N ASN A 263 -15.94 11.80 20.84
CA ASN A 263 -17.07 12.11 19.95
C ASN A 263 -16.64 12.26 18.48
N ASP A 264 -15.48 12.86 18.21
CA ASP A 264 -15.01 13.08 16.84
C ASP A 264 -14.73 11.75 16.12
N ARG A 265 -14.09 10.75 16.81
CA ARG A 265 -13.91 9.41 16.22
C ARG A 265 -15.22 8.64 16.13
N ILE A 266 -16.12 8.80 17.08
CA ILE A 266 -17.48 8.22 17.03
C ILE A 266 -18.21 8.75 15.79
N ASP A 267 -18.13 10.04 15.52
CA ASP A 267 -18.77 10.67 14.35
C ASP A 267 -18.09 10.27 13.03
N TYR A 268 -16.76 10.07 13.05
CA TYR A 268 -16.03 9.54 11.89
C TYR A 268 -16.52 8.16 11.48
N PHE A 269 -16.89 7.30 12.42
CA PHE A 269 -17.34 5.92 12.16
C PHE A 269 -18.85 5.77 11.90
N LYS A 270 -19.64 6.86 11.97
CA LYS A 270 -21.07 6.86 11.63
C LYS A 270 -21.30 7.12 10.14
#